data_a862aa8ec32d6b197d08fbfc1acfeb1f
#
_entry.id   a862aa8ec32d6b197d08fbfc1acfeb1f
#
_cell.length_a   1.000
_cell.length_b   1.000
_cell.length_c   1.000
_cell.angle_alpha   90.00
_cell.angle_beta   90.00
_cell.angle_gamma   90.00
#
_symmetry.space_group_name_H-M   'P 1'
#
loop_
_entity.id
_entity.type
_entity.pdbx_description
1 polymer ?
#
loop_
_entity_poly.entity_id
_entity_poly.type
_entity_poly.pdbx_seq_one_letter_code
_entity_poly.pdbx_strand_id
1 'polypeptide(L)'
;MFIDETWAKTNMAPLRGWCQRGERLRAKAPFGRWKTMTFIAALRCDRIDAPCLFDGPINGEAFLAYVQTFLVPTLQTGDVVVMDNLGSHRGKAVRRAIRAVGARLIFLPKYSPDLNPIEQVFSKLKHLLRKAQARSYDALLDAVGQLLDTYSPAECANYLRNSGYGVV
;
A
#
# COMPACT_ATOMS: atom_id res chain seq x y z
N MET A 1 -1.02 1.62 -13.65
CA MET A 1 -1.22 1.48 -12.18
C MET A 1 0.02 0.88 -11.53
N PHE A 2 0.29 1.24 -10.28
CA PHE A 2 1.43 0.76 -9.51
C PHE A 2 0.94 -0.07 -8.33
N ILE A 3 1.51 -1.25 -8.10
CA ILE A 3 1.10 -2.17 -7.05
C ILE A 3 2.29 -2.50 -6.18
N ASP A 4 2.06 -2.50 -4.87
CA ASP A 4 3.05 -2.89 -3.89
C ASP A 4 2.38 -3.27 -2.56
N GLU A 5 3.15 -3.81 -1.62
CA GLU A 5 2.72 -4.12 -0.28
C GLU A 5 3.50 -3.34 0.78
N THR A 6 2.82 -3.13 1.89
CA THR A 6 3.44 -2.54 3.07
C THR A 6 2.91 -3.16 4.35
N TRP A 7 3.70 -3.13 5.42
CA TRP A 7 3.24 -3.63 6.71
C TRP A 7 2.42 -2.57 7.47
N ALA A 8 1.41 -3.03 8.20
CA ALA A 8 0.66 -2.30 9.20
C ALA A 8 0.64 -3.09 10.51
N LYS A 9 0.74 -2.43 11.66
CA LYS A 9 0.86 -3.08 12.98
C LYS A 9 -0.11 -2.49 13.99
N THR A 10 -0.62 -3.34 14.88
CA THR A 10 -1.53 -2.90 15.96
C THR A 10 -0.85 -2.12 17.08
N ASN A 11 0.48 -2.03 17.09
CA ASN A 11 1.24 -1.22 18.04
C ASN A 11 1.72 0.11 17.47
N MET A 12 1.23 0.52 16.30
CA MET A 12 1.62 1.81 15.71
C MET A 12 1.19 2.97 16.62
N ALA A 13 2.13 3.88 16.86
CA ALA A 13 1.94 5.08 17.67
C ALA A 13 2.66 6.27 17.02
N PRO A 14 2.25 7.51 17.29
CA PRO A 14 2.96 8.70 16.84
C PRO A 14 4.44 8.64 17.22
N LEU A 15 5.33 8.90 16.26
CA LEU A 15 6.78 8.88 16.46
C LEU A 15 7.30 10.20 17.03
N ARG A 16 6.51 11.26 16.89
CA ARG A 16 6.87 12.65 17.29
C ARG A 16 5.62 13.35 17.80
N GLY A 17 5.82 14.39 18.62
CA GLY A 17 4.78 15.27 19.12
C GLY A 17 5.37 16.61 19.53
N TRP A 18 4.54 17.50 20.03
CA TRP A 18 4.90 18.85 20.47
C TRP A 18 4.71 18.98 21.97
N CYS A 19 5.61 19.70 22.63
CA CYS A 19 5.51 20.12 24.02
C CYS A 19 6.06 21.54 24.17
N GLN A 20 5.90 22.14 25.33
CA GLN A 20 6.46 23.45 25.61
C GLN A 20 7.99 23.42 25.51
N ARG A 21 8.58 24.56 25.12
CA ARG A 21 10.02 24.68 25.03
C ARG A 21 10.64 24.48 26.42
N GLY A 22 11.64 23.62 26.49
CA GLY A 22 12.31 23.25 27.75
C GLY A 22 11.69 22.05 28.47
N GLU A 23 10.55 21.53 28.01
CA GLU A 23 9.94 20.33 28.56
C GLU A 23 10.23 19.09 27.72
N ARG A 24 10.22 17.92 28.36
CA ARG A 24 10.34 16.63 27.66
C ARG A 24 8.95 16.11 27.33
N LEU A 25 8.70 15.88 26.03
CA LEU A 25 7.49 15.18 25.60
C LEU A 25 7.45 13.77 26.22
N ARG A 26 6.38 13.48 26.95
CA ARG A 26 6.09 12.15 27.49
C ARG A 26 4.86 11.60 26.78
N ALA A 27 4.99 10.44 26.16
CA ALA A 27 3.88 9.75 25.51
C ALA A 27 3.90 8.26 25.88
N LYS A 28 2.71 7.66 25.94
CA LYS A 28 2.56 6.22 26.17
C LYS A 28 2.74 5.48 24.84
N ALA A 29 3.66 4.53 24.78
CA ALA A 29 3.80 3.60 23.67
C ALA A 29 3.07 2.30 24.02
N PRO A 30 2.42 1.64 23.04
CA PRO A 30 1.83 0.31 23.26
C PRO A 30 2.92 -0.69 23.64
N PHE A 31 2.67 -1.43 24.70
CA PHE A 31 3.54 -2.51 25.18
C PHE A 31 2.81 -3.85 25.07
N GLY A 32 3.55 -4.95 24.90
CA GLY A 32 3.01 -6.31 24.82
C GLY A 32 3.03 -6.88 23.41
N ARG A 33 2.22 -7.92 23.17
CA ARG A 33 2.14 -8.59 21.89
C ARG A 33 1.37 -7.75 20.88
N TRP A 34 1.87 -7.65 19.65
CA TRP A 34 1.21 -6.98 18.55
C TRP A 34 1.12 -7.89 17.33
N LYS A 35 0.14 -7.62 16.49
CA LYS A 35 0.01 -8.26 15.18
C LYS A 35 0.63 -7.38 14.10
N THR A 36 1.26 -8.02 13.12
CA THR A 36 1.75 -7.38 11.91
C THR A 36 0.92 -7.92 10.75
N MET A 37 0.30 -7.04 10.00
CA MET A 37 -0.46 -7.32 8.80
C MET A 37 0.26 -6.78 7.58
N THR A 38 -0.02 -7.36 6.43
CA THR A 38 0.41 -6.86 5.13
C THR A 38 -0.76 -6.18 4.43
N PHE A 39 -0.60 -4.90 4.13
CA PHE A 39 -1.55 -4.13 3.31
C PHE A 39 -1.03 -4.07 1.88
N ILE A 40 -1.86 -4.45 0.91
CA ILE A 40 -1.59 -4.37 -0.53
C ILE A 40 -2.63 -3.46 -1.16
N ALA A 41 -2.21 -2.66 -2.12
CA ALA A 41 -3.10 -1.84 -2.92
C ALA A 41 -2.48 -1.52 -4.29
N ALA A 42 -3.28 -0.93 -5.15
CA ALA A 42 -2.86 -0.42 -6.44
C ALA A 42 -3.14 1.08 -6.55
N LEU A 43 -2.15 1.88 -6.95
CA LEU A 43 -2.30 3.30 -7.22
C LEU A 43 -2.58 3.51 -8.71
N ARG A 44 -3.71 4.13 -9.03
CA ARG A 44 -4.03 4.73 -10.35
C ARG A 44 -3.78 6.22 -10.33
N CYS A 45 -3.98 6.88 -11.48
CA CYS A 45 -3.84 8.34 -11.57
C CYS A 45 -4.94 9.11 -10.82
N ASP A 46 -6.06 8.47 -10.53
CA ASP A 46 -7.25 9.07 -9.95
C ASP A 46 -7.73 8.43 -8.64
N ARG A 47 -7.21 7.26 -8.26
CA ARG A 47 -7.69 6.53 -7.08
C ARG A 47 -6.73 5.43 -6.60
N ILE A 48 -7.06 4.88 -5.44
CA ILE A 48 -6.47 3.65 -4.93
C ILE A 48 -7.43 2.49 -5.23
N ASP A 49 -6.94 1.46 -5.93
CA ASP A 49 -7.70 0.27 -6.32
C ASP A 49 -7.24 -0.98 -5.57
N ALA A 50 -8.09 -2.00 -5.56
CA ALA A 50 -7.78 -3.34 -5.07
C ALA A 50 -7.13 -3.38 -3.67
N PRO A 51 -7.60 -2.61 -2.66
CA PRO A 51 -7.01 -2.66 -1.34
C PRO A 51 -7.31 -4.00 -0.67
N CYS A 52 -6.31 -4.57 0.00
CA CYS A 52 -6.47 -5.81 0.77
C CYS A 52 -5.54 -5.81 1.99
N LEU A 53 -6.03 -6.32 3.12
CA LEU A 53 -5.28 -6.46 4.35
C LEU A 53 -5.16 -7.95 4.71
N PHE A 54 -3.94 -8.48 4.76
CA PHE A 54 -3.64 -9.86 5.12
C PHE A 54 -3.16 -9.96 6.57
N ASP A 55 -3.58 -10.99 7.30
CA ASP A 55 -3.02 -11.31 8.62
C ASP A 55 -1.68 -12.03 8.43
N GLY A 56 -0.58 -11.32 8.65
CA GLY A 56 0.78 -11.81 8.52
C GLY A 56 1.49 -11.44 7.20
N PRO A 57 2.63 -12.10 6.93
CA PRO A 57 3.41 -11.87 5.73
C PRO A 57 2.77 -12.50 4.50
N ILE A 58 2.97 -11.88 3.34
CA ILE A 58 2.50 -12.43 2.07
C ILE A 58 3.57 -13.33 1.44
N ASN A 59 3.12 -14.43 0.84
CA ASN A 59 3.94 -15.30 0.02
C ASN A 59 3.44 -15.30 -1.45
N GLY A 60 4.11 -16.03 -2.34
CA GLY A 60 3.74 -16.06 -3.75
C GLY A 60 2.35 -16.63 -4.04
N GLU A 61 1.84 -17.56 -3.22
CA GLU A 61 0.51 -18.13 -3.35
C GLU A 61 -0.57 -17.13 -2.91
N ALA A 62 -0.39 -16.51 -1.74
CA ALA A 62 -1.27 -15.47 -1.26
C ALA A 62 -1.28 -14.25 -2.20
N PHE A 63 -0.13 -13.89 -2.77
CA PHE A 63 -0.06 -12.82 -3.77
C PHE A 63 -0.81 -13.18 -5.06
N LEU A 64 -0.71 -14.43 -5.53
CA LEU A 64 -1.51 -14.90 -6.68
C LEU A 64 -3.01 -14.85 -6.38
N ALA A 65 -3.43 -15.28 -5.20
CA ALA A 65 -4.82 -15.19 -4.77
C ALA A 65 -5.31 -13.72 -4.76
N TYR A 66 -4.51 -12.81 -4.21
CA TYR A 66 -4.79 -11.37 -4.27
C TYR A 66 -4.97 -10.88 -5.71
N VAL A 67 -4.03 -11.23 -6.60
CA VAL A 67 -4.11 -10.81 -8.00
C VAL A 67 -5.38 -11.30 -8.67
N GLN A 68 -5.77 -12.54 -8.44
CA GLN A 68 -6.96 -13.13 -9.06
C GLN A 68 -8.27 -12.59 -8.49
N THR A 69 -8.33 -12.37 -7.17
CA THR A 69 -9.56 -12.01 -6.46
C THR A 69 -9.80 -10.50 -6.43
N PHE A 70 -8.76 -9.71 -6.24
CA PHE A 70 -8.89 -8.27 -6.01
C PHE A 70 -8.40 -7.43 -7.18
N LEU A 71 -7.23 -7.77 -7.75
CA LEU A 71 -6.62 -6.94 -8.79
C LEU A 71 -7.27 -7.14 -10.16
N VAL A 72 -7.34 -8.39 -10.65
CA VAL A 72 -7.86 -8.71 -11.99
C VAL A 72 -9.24 -8.12 -12.26
N PRO A 73 -10.21 -8.15 -11.30
CA PRO A 73 -11.52 -7.52 -11.52
C PRO A 73 -11.49 -6.00 -11.76
N THR A 74 -10.42 -5.31 -11.35
CA THR A 74 -10.25 -3.86 -11.55
C THR A 74 -9.51 -3.51 -12.84
N LEU A 75 -8.91 -4.51 -13.52
CA LEU A 75 -8.11 -4.30 -14.73
C LEU A 75 -8.99 -4.17 -15.98
N GLN A 76 -8.53 -3.34 -16.89
CA GLN A 76 -9.09 -3.18 -18.23
C GLN A 76 -8.03 -3.53 -19.30
N THR A 77 -8.51 -3.91 -20.47
CA THR A 77 -7.63 -4.12 -21.64
C THR A 77 -6.83 -2.85 -21.93
N GLY A 78 -5.52 -3.02 -22.05
CA GLY A 78 -4.58 -1.91 -22.26
C GLY A 78 -3.95 -1.34 -20.99
N ASP A 79 -4.45 -1.70 -19.81
CA ASP A 79 -3.82 -1.30 -18.54
C ASP A 79 -2.34 -1.72 -18.46
N VAL A 80 -1.52 -0.87 -17.88
CA VAL A 80 -0.13 -1.18 -17.56
C VAL A 80 -0.01 -1.33 -16.04
N VAL A 81 0.27 -2.55 -15.61
CA VAL A 81 0.51 -2.90 -14.21
C VAL A 81 2.01 -2.86 -13.95
N VAL A 82 2.44 -2.03 -13.01
CA VAL A 82 3.83 -1.88 -12.60
C VAL A 82 3.99 -2.42 -11.18
N MET A 83 4.97 -3.29 -10.99
CA MET A 83 5.31 -3.91 -9.70
C MET A 83 6.80 -3.79 -9.43
N ASP A 84 7.18 -3.89 -8.17
CA ASP A 84 8.56 -4.10 -7.82
C ASP A 84 9.07 -5.49 -8.27
N ASN A 85 10.35 -5.74 -8.13
CA ASN A 85 11.00 -6.95 -8.62
C ASN A 85 11.17 -8.01 -7.51
N LEU A 86 10.25 -8.10 -6.54
CA LEU A 86 10.26 -9.13 -5.51
C LEU A 86 9.97 -10.53 -6.09
N GLY A 87 10.53 -11.55 -5.44
CA GLY A 87 10.35 -12.95 -5.86
C GLY A 87 8.88 -13.40 -5.85
N SER A 88 8.10 -12.97 -4.86
CA SER A 88 6.66 -13.23 -4.73
C SER A 88 5.85 -12.73 -5.92
N HIS A 89 6.23 -11.60 -6.53
CA HIS A 89 5.52 -10.96 -7.64
C HIS A 89 5.82 -11.60 -9.00
N ARG A 90 6.92 -12.34 -9.13
CA ARG A 90 7.42 -12.84 -10.41
C ARG A 90 6.80 -14.15 -10.88
N GLY A 91 5.82 -14.68 -10.17
CA GLY A 91 5.16 -15.94 -10.50
C GLY A 91 4.62 -16.00 -11.93
N LYS A 92 4.84 -17.12 -12.63
CA LYS A 92 4.30 -17.33 -13.99
C LYS A 92 2.77 -17.23 -14.02
N ALA A 93 2.10 -17.66 -12.95
CA ALA A 93 0.64 -17.61 -12.81
C ALA A 93 0.14 -16.16 -12.69
N VAL A 94 0.83 -15.30 -11.90
CA VAL A 94 0.55 -13.87 -11.80
C VAL A 94 0.62 -13.19 -13.17
N ARG A 95 1.70 -13.45 -13.94
CA ARG A 95 1.85 -12.89 -15.28
C ARG A 95 0.74 -13.34 -16.22
N ARG A 96 0.33 -14.61 -16.14
CA ARG A 96 -0.77 -15.15 -16.97
C ARG A 96 -2.09 -14.51 -16.61
N ALA A 97 -2.42 -14.38 -15.32
CA ALA A 97 -3.66 -13.77 -14.85
C ALA A 97 -3.82 -12.32 -15.36
N ILE A 98 -2.78 -11.50 -15.22
CA ILE A 98 -2.79 -10.11 -15.69
C ILE A 98 -2.90 -10.02 -17.22
N ARG A 99 -2.16 -10.86 -17.95
CA ARG A 99 -2.21 -10.86 -19.42
C ARG A 99 -3.53 -11.37 -20.00
N ALA A 100 -4.21 -12.28 -19.28
CA ALA A 100 -5.47 -12.84 -19.73
C ALA A 100 -6.60 -11.80 -19.87
N VAL A 101 -6.52 -10.70 -19.13
CA VAL A 101 -7.47 -9.57 -19.24
C VAL A 101 -6.98 -8.45 -20.18
N GLY A 102 -5.93 -8.72 -20.97
CA GLY A 102 -5.40 -7.76 -21.94
C GLY A 102 -4.52 -6.66 -21.31
N ALA A 103 -4.12 -6.80 -20.04
CA ALA A 103 -3.20 -5.87 -19.37
C ALA A 103 -1.73 -6.27 -19.57
N ARG A 104 -0.82 -5.29 -19.47
CA ARG A 104 0.62 -5.47 -19.56
C ARG A 104 1.26 -5.41 -18.18
N LEU A 105 2.22 -6.28 -17.90
CA LEU A 105 2.97 -6.29 -16.64
C LEU A 105 4.41 -5.82 -16.89
N ILE A 106 4.84 -4.83 -16.11
CA ILE A 106 6.19 -4.28 -16.11
C ILE A 106 6.76 -4.40 -14.68
N PHE A 107 8.05 -4.73 -14.57
CA PHE A 107 8.76 -4.73 -13.29
C PHE A 107 9.70 -3.56 -13.20
N LEU A 108 9.71 -2.89 -12.06
CA LEU A 108 10.67 -1.84 -11.75
C LEU A 108 12.09 -2.43 -11.63
N PRO A 109 13.13 -1.64 -11.87
CA PRO A 109 14.49 -2.02 -11.54
C PRO A 109 14.60 -2.40 -10.06
N LYS A 110 15.57 -3.25 -9.72
CA LYS A 110 15.83 -3.59 -8.32
C LYS A 110 16.27 -2.34 -7.54
N TYR A 111 15.81 -2.23 -6.31
CA TYR A 111 16.20 -1.15 -5.39
C TYR A 111 15.87 0.27 -5.91
N SER A 112 14.74 0.45 -6.56
CA SER A 112 14.29 1.74 -7.10
C SER A 112 12.94 2.18 -6.51
N PRO A 113 12.83 2.43 -5.19
CA PRO A 113 11.58 2.87 -4.56
C PRO A 113 11.17 4.28 -4.99
N ASP A 114 12.10 5.10 -5.43
CA ASP A 114 11.88 6.43 -6.03
C ASP A 114 11.04 6.38 -7.30
N LEU A 115 11.12 5.29 -8.06
CA LEU A 115 10.31 5.02 -9.24
C LEU A 115 8.95 4.38 -8.89
N ASN A 116 8.65 4.15 -7.61
CA ASN A 116 7.41 3.53 -7.18
C ASN A 116 6.50 4.53 -6.44
N PRO A 117 5.60 5.23 -7.12
CA PRO A 117 4.79 6.30 -6.53
C PRO A 117 3.86 5.82 -5.39
N ILE A 118 3.50 4.54 -5.33
CA ILE A 118 2.64 4.00 -4.27
C ILE A 118 3.34 4.03 -2.89
N GLU A 119 4.65 4.12 -2.84
CA GLU A 119 5.39 4.29 -1.58
C GLU A 119 5.03 5.59 -0.86
N GLN A 120 4.68 6.64 -1.61
CA GLN A 120 4.19 7.91 -1.06
C GLN A 120 2.80 7.73 -0.43
N VAL A 121 1.92 6.93 -1.06
CA VAL A 121 0.63 6.52 -0.50
C VAL A 121 0.84 5.80 0.83
N PHE A 122 1.74 4.83 0.87
CA PHE A 122 2.06 4.07 2.08
C PHE A 122 2.68 4.93 3.19
N SER A 123 3.48 5.90 2.83
CA SER A 123 4.04 6.86 3.79
C SER A 123 2.94 7.66 4.50
N LYS A 124 1.99 8.22 3.73
CA LYS A 124 0.81 8.93 4.28
C LYS A 124 -0.06 7.97 5.10
N LEU A 125 -0.38 6.80 4.57
CA LEU A 125 -1.19 5.81 5.27
C LEU A 125 -0.59 5.44 6.62
N LYS A 126 0.70 5.10 6.67
CA LYS A 126 1.41 4.78 7.92
C LYS A 126 1.39 5.95 8.91
N HIS A 127 1.54 7.19 8.43
CA HIS A 127 1.44 8.36 9.28
C HIS A 127 0.06 8.48 9.93
N LEU A 128 -1.00 8.31 9.15
CA LEU A 128 -2.38 8.39 9.61
C LEU A 128 -2.75 7.21 10.54
N LEU A 129 -2.32 5.99 10.23
CA LEU A 129 -2.50 4.83 11.10
C LEU A 129 -1.81 4.99 12.47
N ARG A 130 -0.63 5.64 12.52
CA ARG A 130 -0.01 5.98 13.80
C ARG A 130 -0.86 6.95 14.63
N LYS A 131 -1.56 7.88 13.99
CA LYS A 131 -2.49 8.79 14.66
C LYS A 131 -3.78 8.08 15.12
N ALA A 132 -4.31 7.18 14.29
CA ALA A 132 -5.51 6.39 14.59
C ALA A 132 -5.31 5.43 15.77
N GLN A 133 -4.08 4.98 16.02
CA GLN A 133 -3.72 4.10 17.15
C GLN A 133 -4.60 2.84 17.24
N ALA A 134 -4.97 2.24 16.12
CA ALA A 134 -5.75 1.01 16.07
C ALA A 134 -5.04 -0.14 16.80
N ARG A 135 -5.71 -0.81 17.74
CA ARG A 135 -5.11 -1.81 18.64
C ARG A 135 -5.57 -3.25 18.39
N SER A 136 -6.51 -3.44 17.48
CA SER A 136 -7.01 -4.75 17.04
C SER A 136 -6.96 -4.87 15.52
N TYR A 137 -7.17 -6.08 15.00
CA TYR A 137 -7.29 -6.32 13.56
C TYR A 137 -8.47 -5.54 12.97
N ASP A 138 -9.65 -5.67 13.59
CA ASP A 138 -10.87 -5.02 13.10
C ASP A 138 -10.73 -3.50 13.11
N ALA A 139 -10.22 -2.92 14.21
CA ALA A 139 -9.97 -1.48 14.29
C ALA A 139 -8.94 -1.01 13.24
N LEU A 140 -7.95 -1.84 12.88
CA LEU A 140 -6.99 -1.49 11.83
C LEU A 140 -7.63 -1.60 10.45
N LEU A 141 -8.46 -2.60 10.21
CA LEU A 141 -9.22 -2.77 8.96
C LEU A 141 -10.16 -1.57 8.73
N ASP A 142 -10.93 -1.20 9.75
CA ASP A 142 -11.82 -0.03 9.70
C ASP A 142 -11.05 1.27 9.46
N ALA A 143 -9.93 1.45 10.17
CA ALA A 143 -9.08 2.62 9.99
C ALA A 143 -8.50 2.71 8.58
N VAL A 144 -8.02 1.59 8.02
CA VAL A 144 -7.53 1.55 6.63
C VAL A 144 -8.65 1.92 5.67
N GLY A 145 -9.85 1.33 5.80
CA GLY A 145 -11.00 1.66 4.96
C GLY A 145 -11.32 3.15 4.93
N GLN A 146 -11.51 3.74 6.13
CA GLN A 146 -11.79 5.19 6.26
C GLN A 146 -10.67 6.08 5.71
N LEU A 147 -9.40 5.67 5.88
CA LEU A 147 -8.26 6.44 5.40
C LEU A 147 -8.12 6.39 3.89
N LEU A 148 -8.51 5.30 3.23
CA LEU A 148 -8.48 5.22 1.76
C LEU A 148 -9.40 6.23 1.10
N ASP A 149 -10.54 6.53 1.70
CA ASP A 149 -11.50 7.55 1.22
C ASP A 149 -10.93 8.98 1.26
N THR A 150 -9.83 9.19 1.98
CA THR A 150 -9.17 10.51 2.08
C THR A 150 -8.20 10.81 0.93
N TYR A 151 -7.96 9.87 0.01
CA TYR A 151 -7.08 10.06 -1.14
C TYR A 151 -7.87 10.63 -2.34
N SER A 152 -7.66 11.90 -2.64
CA SER A 152 -8.32 12.55 -3.78
C SER A 152 -7.67 12.17 -5.12
N PRO A 153 -8.40 12.25 -6.24
CA PRO A 153 -7.83 12.05 -7.57
C PRO A 153 -6.62 12.95 -7.86
N ALA A 154 -6.69 14.23 -7.45
CA ALA A 154 -5.59 15.17 -7.62
C ALA A 154 -4.33 14.74 -6.85
N GLU A 155 -4.50 14.19 -5.65
CA GLU A 155 -3.40 13.68 -4.84
C GLU A 155 -2.77 12.44 -5.48
N CYS A 156 -3.58 11.49 -5.95
CA CYS A 156 -3.10 10.30 -6.67
C CYS A 156 -2.27 10.69 -7.92
N ALA A 157 -2.78 11.64 -8.72
CA ALA A 157 -2.05 12.16 -9.86
C ALA A 157 -0.72 12.82 -9.47
N ASN A 158 -0.68 13.55 -8.34
CA ASN A 158 0.54 14.19 -7.85
C ASN A 158 1.61 13.17 -7.43
N TYR A 159 1.24 12.03 -6.84
CA TYR A 159 2.20 10.96 -6.53
C TYR A 159 2.89 10.42 -7.78
N LEU A 160 2.14 10.22 -8.88
CA LEU A 160 2.72 9.79 -10.14
C LEU A 160 3.68 10.85 -10.70
N ARG A 161 3.24 12.12 -10.76
CA ARG A 161 4.09 13.23 -11.24
C ARG A 161 5.38 13.36 -10.44
N ASN A 162 5.30 13.23 -9.12
CA ASN A 162 6.46 13.34 -8.23
C ASN A 162 7.49 12.21 -8.44
N SER A 163 7.05 11.06 -8.92
CA SER A 163 7.93 9.95 -9.33
C SER A 163 8.32 9.98 -10.81
N GLY A 164 8.05 11.09 -11.53
CA GLY A 164 8.47 11.30 -12.91
C GLY A 164 7.52 10.74 -13.98
N TYR A 165 6.32 10.28 -13.62
CA TYR A 165 5.34 9.77 -14.58
C TYR A 165 4.41 10.87 -15.05
N GLY A 166 4.28 11.00 -16.40
CA GLY A 166 3.28 11.87 -17.00
C GLY A 166 1.86 11.36 -16.66
N VAL A 167 0.97 12.29 -16.30
CA VAL A 167 -0.46 12.00 -16.12
C VAL A 167 -1.16 12.67 -17.28
N VAL A 168 -1.68 11.87 -18.19
CA VAL A 168 -2.49 12.32 -19.33
C VAL A 168 -3.94 12.34 -18.92
#